data_4c7c1f4759410389021971a44aeddef4
#
_entry.id   4c7c1f4759410389021971a44aeddef4
#
_cell.length_a   1.000
_cell.length_b   1.000
_cell.length_c   1.000
_cell.angle_alpha   90.00
_cell.angle_beta   90.00
_cell.angle_gamma   90.00
#
_symmetry.space_group_name_H-M   'P 1'
#
loop_
_entity.id
_entity.type
_entity.pdbx_description
1 polymer ?
#
loop_
_entity_poly.entity_id
_entity_poly.type
_entity_poly.pdbx_seq_one_letter_code
_entity_poly.pdbx_strand_id
1 'polypeptide(L)'
;TQNQIVYDSVLVITDRVVVDRQLQDAIKGIDHKSGLVCTIDDKKTSADLADALKGNYKIIVTTIQKFLYVDFWKLAQNQNNKTFAIIIDEAHSSTSGKDMIAVKNTLGQNEGPEEADAQDAIENEIQRHGKAPNVSVFAFTATPKPMTLRLFGRESIDADGHPVYQPFHLYSMKQAIEE
;
A
#
# COMPACT_ATOMS: atom_id res chain seq x y z
N THR A 1 -9.92 -15.85 23.49
CA THR A 1 -9.89 -14.92 22.33
C THR A 1 -10.20 -15.72 21.08
N GLN A 2 -11.40 -15.54 20.51
CA GLN A 2 -11.75 -16.14 19.23
C GLN A 2 -10.84 -15.52 18.15
N ASN A 3 -10.10 -16.33 17.41
CA ASN A 3 -9.38 -15.93 16.21
C ASN A 3 -10.41 -15.56 15.12
N GLN A 4 -10.87 -14.32 15.13
CA GLN A 4 -11.76 -13.81 14.11
C GLN A 4 -10.92 -13.36 12.92
N ILE A 5 -11.17 -13.92 11.74
CA ILE A 5 -10.58 -13.45 10.49
C ILE A 5 -11.17 -12.08 10.21
N VAL A 6 -10.32 -11.04 10.18
CA VAL A 6 -10.72 -9.67 9.92
C VAL A 6 -10.62 -9.36 8.42
N TYR A 7 -9.60 -9.89 7.75
CA TYR A 7 -9.38 -9.72 6.31
C TYR A 7 -9.18 -11.06 5.63
N ASP A 8 -9.76 -11.19 4.43
CA ASP A 8 -9.61 -12.39 3.60
C ASP A 8 -8.27 -12.41 2.87
N SER A 9 -7.77 -11.24 2.45
CA SER A 9 -6.46 -11.07 1.85
C SER A 9 -5.78 -9.80 2.34
N VAL A 10 -4.48 -9.89 2.58
CA VAL A 10 -3.59 -8.78 2.91
C VAL A 10 -2.66 -8.55 1.73
N LEU A 11 -2.70 -7.36 1.15
CA LEU A 11 -1.81 -6.92 0.09
C LEU A 11 -0.71 -6.05 0.67
N VAL A 12 0.54 -6.48 0.56
CA VAL A 12 1.71 -5.74 1.02
C VAL A 12 2.38 -5.10 -0.20
N ILE A 13 2.45 -3.79 -0.20
CA ILE A 13 3.03 -2.99 -1.28
C ILE A 13 4.34 -2.41 -0.78
N THR A 14 5.45 -2.72 -1.47
CA THR A 14 6.79 -2.23 -1.18
C THR A 14 7.32 -1.39 -2.34
N ASP A 15 8.17 -0.41 -2.04
CA ASP A 15 8.81 0.41 -3.08
C ASP A 15 9.99 -0.33 -3.74
N ARG A 16 10.74 -1.12 -2.98
CA ARG A 16 12.00 -1.71 -3.45
C ARG A 16 11.94 -3.23 -3.55
N VAL A 17 12.39 -3.75 -4.69
CA VAL A 17 12.58 -5.19 -4.92
C VAL A 17 13.48 -5.86 -3.87
N VAL A 18 14.43 -5.13 -3.27
CA VAL A 18 15.35 -5.65 -2.24
C VAL A 18 14.64 -5.87 -0.89
N VAL A 19 13.80 -4.93 -0.49
CA VAL A 19 12.96 -5.07 0.73
C VAL A 19 11.96 -6.19 0.53
N ASP A 20 11.44 -6.33 -0.69
CA ASP A 20 10.58 -7.41 -1.10
C ASP A 20 11.20 -8.80 -0.82
N ARG A 21 12.50 -9.01 -1.06
CA ARG A 21 13.17 -10.30 -0.75
C ARG A 21 13.23 -10.60 0.75
N GLN A 22 13.61 -9.62 1.57
CA GLN A 22 13.67 -9.80 3.02
C GLN A 22 12.29 -10.07 3.61
N LEU A 23 11.30 -9.33 3.15
CA LEU A 23 9.91 -9.51 3.54
C LEU A 23 9.37 -10.86 3.08
N GLN A 24 9.69 -11.27 1.84
CA GLN A 24 9.34 -12.61 1.32
C GLN A 24 9.94 -13.72 2.17
N ASP A 25 11.20 -13.61 2.57
CA ASP A 25 11.87 -14.63 3.38
C ASP A 25 11.28 -14.69 4.79
N ALA A 26 10.94 -13.55 5.37
CA ALA A 26 10.23 -13.48 6.65
C ALA A 26 8.83 -14.10 6.56
N ILE A 27 8.08 -13.78 5.51
CA ILE A 27 6.72 -14.33 5.29
C ILE A 27 6.77 -15.82 4.97
N LYS A 28 7.75 -16.29 4.19
CA LYS A 28 7.95 -17.75 3.95
C LYS A 28 8.25 -18.50 5.25
N GLY A 29 8.95 -17.85 6.19
CA GLY A 29 9.17 -18.41 7.53
C GLY A 29 7.88 -18.55 8.36
N ILE A 30 6.85 -17.78 8.04
CA ILE A 30 5.53 -17.84 8.70
C ILE A 30 4.59 -18.80 7.97
N ASP A 31 4.79 -18.98 6.65
CA ASP A 31 3.92 -19.85 5.82
C ASP A 31 4.29 -21.33 5.98
N HIS A 32 3.85 -21.92 7.08
CA HIS A 32 3.95 -23.39 7.29
C HIS A 32 2.99 -24.19 6.39
N LYS A 33 2.10 -23.54 5.63
CA LYS A 33 1.16 -24.15 4.69
C LYS A 33 1.39 -23.57 3.31
N SER A 34 1.96 -24.35 2.41
CA SER A 34 2.17 -23.94 1.02
C SER A 34 0.87 -23.45 0.37
N GLY A 35 0.94 -22.27 -0.30
CA GLY A 35 -0.16 -21.73 -1.08
C GLY A 35 -0.96 -20.60 -0.41
N LEU A 36 -0.61 -20.14 0.79
CA LEU A 36 -1.25 -18.98 1.42
C LEU A 36 -0.61 -17.65 0.99
N VAL A 37 0.65 -17.67 0.59
CA VAL A 37 1.41 -16.49 0.19
C VAL A 37 1.64 -16.49 -1.33
N CYS A 38 1.40 -15.36 -1.97
CA CYS A 38 1.75 -15.10 -3.36
C CYS A 38 2.68 -13.90 -3.44
N THR A 39 3.86 -14.08 -4.00
CA THR A 39 4.77 -13.00 -4.29
C THR A 39 4.76 -12.69 -5.78
N ILE A 40 4.61 -11.41 -6.12
CA ILE A 40 4.65 -10.89 -7.48
C ILE A 40 6.04 -10.29 -7.70
N ASP A 41 7.01 -11.17 -7.92
CA ASP A 41 8.42 -10.85 -8.18
C ASP A 41 8.66 -10.31 -9.60
N ASP A 42 9.92 -10.04 -9.97
CA ASP A 42 10.29 -9.46 -11.27
C ASP A 42 9.91 -10.33 -12.47
N LYS A 43 9.68 -11.63 -12.25
CA LYS A 43 9.28 -12.57 -13.30
C LYS A 43 7.77 -12.56 -13.56
N LYS A 44 7.01 -11.97 -12.66
CA LYS A 44 5.56 -11.88 -12.74
C LYS A 44 5.12 -10.48 -13.18
N THR A 45 3.96 -10.42 -13.78
CA THR A 45 3.38 -9.21 -14.35
C THR A 45 2.26 -8.65 -13.47
N SER A 46 1.72 -7.49 -13.84
CA SER A 46 0.50 -6.95 -13.24
C SER A 46 -0.73 -7.85 -13.48
N ALA A 47 -0.75 -8.63 -14.57
CA ALA A 47 -1.81 -9.62 -14.80
C ALA A 47 -1.76 -10.75 -13.77
N ASP A 48 -0.57 -11.23 -13.40
CA ASP A 48 -0.40 -12.22 -12.34
C ASP A 48 -0.86 -11.67 -10.98
N LEU A 49 -0.65 -10.36 -10.72
CA LEU A 49 -1.18 -9.68 -9.54
C LEU A 49 -2.71 -9.66 -9.56
N ALA A 50 -3.31 -9.32 -10.68
CA ALA A 50 -4.78 -9.30 -10.81
C ALA A 50 -5.39 -10.69 -10.58
N ASP A 51 -4.73 -11.74 -11.04
CA ASP A 51 -5.18 -13.11 -10.83
C ASP A 51 -4.96 -13.58 -9.38
N ALA A 52 -3.85 -13.17 -8.75
CA ALA A 52 -3.62 -13.42 -7.34
C ALA A 52 -4.68 -12.77 -6.45
N LEU A 53 -5.10 -11.53 -6.77
CA LEU A 53 -6.16 -10.82 -6.05
C LEU A 53 -7.54 -11.50 -6.15
N LYS A 54 -7.83 -12.15 -7.28
CA LYS A 54 -9.04 -12.95 -7.47
C LYS A 54 -8.95 -14.30 -6.74
N GLY A 55 -7.74 -14.80 -6.54
CA GLY A 55 -7.46 -16.09 -5.89
C GLY A 55 -7.70 -16.08 -4.38
N ASN A 56 -7.31 -17.17 -3.71
CA ASN A 56 -7.52 -17.38 -2.28
C ASN A 56 -6.27 -17.13 -1.43
N TYR A 57 -5.30 -16.37 -1.94
CA TYR A 57 -4.11 -16.03 -1.20
C TYR A 57 -4.43 -15.15 0.00
N LYS A 58 -3.84 -15.47 1.15
CA LYS A 58 -4.01 -14.70 2.38
C LYS A 58 -3.07 -13.50 2.42
N ILE A 59 -1.89 -13.65 1.86
CA ILE A 59 -0.89 -12.58 1.76
C ILE A 59 -0.43 -12.50 0.31
N ILE A 60 -0.45 -11.30 -0.25
CA ILE A 60 0.05 -11.00 -1.59
C ILE A 60 1.09 -9.91 -1.42
N VAL A 61 2.32 -10.14 -1.91
CA VAL A 61 3.40 -9.15 -1.86
C VAL A 61 3.68 -8.66 -3.27
N THR A 62 3.73 -7.36 -3.46
CA THR A 62 3.95 -6.72 -4.75
C THR A 62 4.70 -5.40 -4.63
N THR A 63 5.23 -4.90 -5.72
CA THR A 63 5.82 -3.56 -5.78
C THR A 63 4.76 -2.51 -6.13
N ILE A 64 5.04 -1.26 -5.78
CA ILE A 64 4.21 -0.09 -6.12
C ILE A 64 3.94 -0.04 -7.62
N GLN A 65 4.98 -0.21 -8.45
CA GLN A 65 4.87 -0.14 -9.90
C GLN A 65 3.84 -1.14 -10.44
N LYS A 66 3.88 -2.39 -9.99
CA LYS A 66 2.94 -3.42 -10.46
C LYS A 66 1.52 -3.16 -9.97
N PHE A 67 1.38 -2.66 -8.74
CA PHE A 67 0.08 -2.30 -8.18
C PHE A 67 -0.62 -1.22 -9.02
N LEU A 68 0.10 -0.17 -9.44
CA LEU A 68 -0.44 0.94 -10.24
C LEU A 68 -0.94 0.52 -11.64
N TYR A 69 -0.49 -0.62 -12.17
CA TYR A 69 -0.99 -1.16 -13.43
C TYR A 69 -2.26 -2.02 -13.29
N VAL A 70 -2.72 -2.26 -12.06
CA VAL A 70 -3.92 -3.05 -11.79
C VAL A 70 -5.02 -2.12 -11.28
N ASP A 71 -6.19 -2.18 -11.89
CA ASP A 71 -7.38 -1.51 -11.36
C ASP A 71 -7.88 -2.29 -10.12
N PHE A 72 -7.14 -2.16 -9.02
CA PHE A 72 -7.42 -2.84 -7.76
C PHE A 72 -8.82 -2.51 -7.23
N TRP A 73 -9.23 -1.25 -7.31
CA TRP A 73 -10.49 -0.78 -6.74
C TRP A 73 -11.68 -1.41 -7.43
N LYS A 74 -11.64 -1.51 -8.76
CA LYS A 74 -12.65 -2.21 -9.54
C LYS A 74 -12.68 -3.71 -9.24
N LEU A 75 -11.50 -4.33 -9.07
CA LEU A 75 -11.41 -5.74 -8.67
C LEU A 75 -11.99 -5.98 -7.28
N ALA A 76 -11.70 -5.10 -6.31
CA ALA A 76 -12.21 -5.21 -4.95
C ALA A 76 -13.72 -4.99 -4.89
N GLN A 77 -14.26 -4.01 -5.63
CA GLN A 77 -15.70 -3.78 -5.74
C GLN A 77 -16.46 -4.98 -6.34
N ASN A 78 -15.87 -5.66 -7.31
CA ASN A 78 -16.46 -6.86 -7.90
C ASN A 78 -16.41 -8.09 -6.99
N GLN A 79 -15.70 -8.03 -5.87
CA GLN A 79 -15.55 -9.08 -4.87
C GLN A 79 -16.15 -8.68 -3.52
N ASN A 80 -17.44 -8.32 -3.51
CA ASN A 80 -18.13 -7.81 -2.30
C ASN A 80 -18.10 -8.73 -1.09
N ASN A 81 -17.86 -10.01 -1.29
CA ASN A 81 -17.75 -11.02 -0.21
C ASN A 81 -16.32 -11.19 0.31
N LYS A 82 -15.35 -10.43 -0.20
CA LYS A 82 -13.95 -10.51 0.18
C LYS A 82 -13.47 -9.18 0.76
N THR A 83 -12.83 -9.26 1.91
CA THR A 83 -12.25 -8.10 2.60
C THR A 83 -10.74 -8.04 2.37
N PHE A 84 -10.25 -6.83 2.11
CA PHE A 84 -8.84 -6.57 1.81
C PHE A 84 -8.22 -5.62 2.82
N ALA A 85 -6.99 -5.92 3.25
CA ALA A 85 -6.10 -4.95 3.86
C ALA A 85 -4.97 -4.62 2.89
N ILE A 86 -4.69 -3.34 2.68
CA ILE A 86 -3.52 -2.87 1.95
C ILE A 86 -2.53 -2.33 2.97
N ILE A 87 -1.31 -2.84 2.97
CA ILE A 87 -0.19 -2.36 3.76
C ILE A 87 0.81 -1.71 2.79
N ILE A 88 1.06 -0.42 2.96
CA ILE A 88 2.06 0.32 2.19
C ILE A 88 3.26 0.51 3.10
N ASP A 89 4.38 -0.12 2.74
CA ASP A 89 5.65 -0.01 3.46
C ASP A 89 6.54 1.05 2.82
N GLU A 90 7.30 1.77 3.63
CA GLU A 90 8.18 2.85 3.20
C GLU A 90 7.46 3.93 2.37
N ALA A 91 6.26 4.35 2.82
CA ALA A 91 5.41 5.33 2.15
C ALA A 91 6.06 6.73 1.95
N HIS A 92 7.38 6.83 1.93
CA HIS A 92 8.14 8.07 1.74
C HIS A 92 9.27 7.97 0.71
N SER A 93 9.52 6.76 0.15
CA SER A 93 10.66 6.57 -0.72
C SER A 93 10.44 7.16 -2.11
N SER A 94 11.41 7.95 -2.54
CA SER A 94 11.46 8.52 -3.88
C SER A 94 11.95 7.47 -4.88
N THR A 95 11.08 6.86 -5.63
CA THR A 95 11.46 6.16 -6.86
C THR A 95 11.86 7.20 -7.90
N SER A 96 13.01 7.00 -8.55
CA SER A 96 13.51 7.91 -9.58
C SER A 96 12.47 8.10 -10.70
N GLY A 97 12.19 9.35 -11.04
CA GLY A 97 11.09 9.79 -11.91
C GLY A 97 11.00 9.17 -13.31
N LYS A 98 11.96 8.33 -13.74
CA LYS A 98 11.93 7.66 -15.05
C LYS A 98 10.85 6.57 -15.16
N ASP A 99 10.63 5.82 -14.09
CA ASP A 99 9.64 4.74 -14.08
C ASP A 99 8.22 5.29 -13.96
N MET A 100 8.06 6.45 -13.32
CA MET A 100 6.78 7.15 -13.18
C MET A 100 6.29 7.80 -14.47
N ILE A 101 7.18 8.27 -15.35
CA ILE A 101 6.81 8.80 -16.65
C ILE A 101 6.14 7.72 -17.50
N ALA A 102 6.65 6.48 -17.45
CA ALA A 102 6.05 5.35 -18.15
C ALA A 102 4.64 5.01 -17.61
N VAL A 103 4.44 5.05 -16.28
CA VAL A 103 3.13 4.82 -15.64
C VAL A 103 2.15 5.92 -16.01
N LYS A 104 2.55 7.20 -15.93
CA LYS A 104 1.71 8.34 -16.30
C LYS A 104 1.25 8.29 -17.76
N ASN A 105 2.16 7.95 -18.68
CA ASN A 105 1.83 7.81 -20.10
C ASN A 105 0.82 6.69 -20.36
N THR A 106 0.88 5.61 -19.59
CA THR A 106 -0.04 4.47 -19.72
C THR A 106 -1.43 4.80 -19.15
N LEU A 107 -1.50 5.64 -18.11
CA LEU A 107 -2.76 6.09 -17.48
C LEU A 107 -3.40 7.30 -18.18
N GLY A 108 -2.80 7.81 -19.28
CA GLY A 108 -3.33 8.95 -20.04
C GLY A 108 -3.23 10.31 -19.33
N GLN A 109 -2.38 10.44 -18.32
CA GLN A 109 -2.18 11.68 -17.56
C GLN A 109 -0.97 12.46 -18.10
N ASN A 110 -1.20 13.32 -19.08
CA ASN A 110 -0.14 14.06 -19.76
C ASN A 110 0.26 15.39 -19.10
N GLU A 111 -0.35 15.81 -17.99
CA GLU A 111 -0.04 17.10 -17.36
C GLU A 111 0.00 17.01 -15.83
N GLY A 112 1.19 17.09 -15.28
CA GLY A 112 1.44 17.24 -13.85
C GLY A 112 2.93 17.52 -13.58
N PRO A 113 3.29 18.19 -12.49
CA PRO A 113 4.67 18.56 -12.19
C PRO A 113 5.60 17.36 -12.21
N GLU A 114 6.81 17.54 -12.67
CA GLU A 114 7.83 16.54 -12.99
C GLU A 114 8.34 15.71 -11.79
N GLU A 115 7.84 15.96 -10.56
CA GLU A 115 8.34 15.39 -9.30
C GLU A 115 7.36 14.47 -8.54
N ALA A 116 6.23 14.07 -9.13
CA ALA A 116 5.34 13.13 -8.44
C ALA A 116 6.01 11.75 -8.33
N ASP A 117 6.27 11.30 -7.11
CA ASP A 117 6.84 9.97 -6.85
C ASP A 117 5.76 8.86 -6.88
N ALA A 118 6.19 7.60 -6.78
CA ALA A 118 5.28 6.45 -6.80
C ALA A 118 4.28 6.47 -5.64
N GLN A 119 4.66 7.06 -4.51
CA GLN A 119 3.78 7.26 -3.38
C GLN A 119 2.67 8.26 -3.70
N ASP A 120 3.01 9.40 -4.30
CA ASP A 120 2.00 10.39 -4.70
C ASP A 120 0.97 9.76 -5.65
N ALA A 121 1.40 8.82 -6.50
CA ALA A 121 0.50 8.09 -7.39
C ALA A 121 -0.46 7.17 -6.62
N ILE A 122 0.03 6.41 -5.62
CA ILE A 122 -0.84 5.59 -4.75
C ILE A 122 -1.79 6.48 -3.94
N GLU A 123 -1.29 7.55 -3.33
CA GLU A 123 -2.11 8.50 -2.56
C GLU A 123 -3.22 9.10 -3.43
N ASN A 124 -2.90 9.48 -4.67
CA ASN A 124 -3.89 9.97 -5.64
C ASN A 124 -4.93 8.89 -6.01
N GLU A 125 -4.52 7.64 -6.20
CA GLU A 125 -5.45 6.53 -6.46
C GLU A 125 -6.39 6.32 -5.26
N ILE A 126 -5.88 6.30 -4.04
CA ILE A 126 -6.69 6.18 -2.83
C ILE A 126 -7.67 7.36 -2.69
N GLN A 127 -7.21 8.58 -3.00
CA GLN A 127 -8.06 9.77 -2.96
C GLN A 127 -9.18 9.73 -4.01
N ARG A 128 -8.87 9.29 -5.24
CA ARG A 128 -9.85 9.19 -6.34
C ARG A 128 -10.95 8.19 -6.08
N HIS A 129 -10.59 7.02 -5.57
CA HIS A 129 -11.52 5.92 -5.38
C HIS A 129 -12.26 5.96 -4.04
N GLY A 130 -11.82 6.81 -3.12
CA GLY A 130 -12.41 6.96 -1.80
C GLY A 130 -12.29 5.70 -0.95
N LYS A 131 -13.10 5.61 0.08
CA LYS A 131 -13.14 4.45 0.98
C LYS A 131 -14.05 3.38 0.39
N ALA A 132 -13.48 2.32 -0.18
CA ALA A 132 -14.25 1.13 -0.50
C ALA A 132 -14.60 0.39 0.81
N PRO A 133 -15.85 -0.04 1.02
CA PRO A 133 -16.31 -0.59 2.31
C PRO A 133 -15.61 -1.89 2.70
N ASN A 134 -15.06 -2.61 1.72
CA ASN A 134 -14.35 -3.87 1.91
C ASN A 134 -12.83 -3.75 1.84
N VAL A 135 -12.29 -2.52 1.85
CA VAL A 135 -10.84 -2.26 1.78
C VAL A 135 -10.42 -1.34 2.92
N SER A 136 -9.40 -1.78 3.68
CA SER A 136 -8.69 -0.95 4.66
C SER A 136 -7.26 -0.69 4.19
N VAL A 137 -6.77 0.53 4.35
CA VAL A 137 -5.42 0.91 3.94
C VAL A 137 -4.62 1.36 5.15
N PHE A 138 -3.41 0.83 5.28
CA PHE A 138 -2.44 1.13 6.33
C PHE A 138 -1.13 1.58 5.70
N ALA A 139 -0.65 2.76 6.04
CA ALA A 139 0.62 3.30 5.57
C ALA A 139 1.64 3.35 6.71
N PHE A 140 2.80 2.78 6.49
CA PHE A 140 3.94 2.81 7.40
C PHE A 140 5.03 3.68 6.79
N THR A 141 5.53 4.65 7.55
CA THR A 141 6.58 5.55 7.09
C THR A 141 7.34 6.18 8.26
N ALA A 142 8.63 6.36 8.11
CA ALA A 142 9.45 7.09 9.09
C ALA A 142 9.26 8.61 8.96
N THR A 143 8.88 9.12 7.78
CA THR A 143 8.78 10.55 7.46
C THR A 143 7.50 10.85 6.69
N PRO A 144 6.33 10.92 7.37
CA PRO A 144 5.07 11.15 6.70
C PRO A 144 5.01 12.54 6.04
N LYS A 145 4.62 12.58 4.77
CA LYS A 145 4.32 13.82 4.06
C LYS A 145 2.97 14.40 4.52
N PRO A 146 2.71 15.70 4.31
CA PRO A 146 1.41 16.29 4.64
C PRO A 146 0.21 15.58 4.00
N MET A 147 0.35 15.09 2.76
CA MET A 147 -0.71 14.33 2.07
C MET A 147 -0.94 12.98 2.75
N THR A 148 0.13 12.26 3.11
CA THR A 148 0.05 11.00 3.86
C THR A 148 -0.72 11.18 5.17
N LEU A 149 -0.42 12.25 5.91
CA LEU A 149 -1.13 12.57 7.16
C LEU A 149 -2.60 12.89 6.91
N ARG A 150 -2.93 13.59 5.83
CA ARG A 150 -4.34 13.88 5.47
C ARG A 150 -5.14 12.63 5.14
N LEU A 151 -4.53 11.66 4.48
CA LEU A 151 -5.21 10.42 4.05
C LEU A 151 -5.32 9.38 5.17
N PHE A 152 -4.28 9.24 5.99
CA PHE A 152 -4.15 8.14 6.95
C PHE A 152 -4.09 8.58 8.40
N GLY A 153 -3.86 9.87 8.66
CA GLY A 153 -3.73 10.42 10.01
C GLY A 153 -5.06 10.64 10.71
N ARG A 154 -4.95 11.10 11.95
CA ARG A 154 -6.10 11.60 12.73
C ARG A 154 -6.23 13.09 12.55
N GLU A 155 -7.43 13.54 12.22
CA GLU A 155 -7.75 14.95 12.21
C GLU A 155 -7.97 15.44 13.64
N SER A 156 -7.39 16.60 13.96
CA SER A 156 -7.60 17.37 15.20
C SER A 156 -7.70 18.86 14.84
N ILE A 157 -8.15 19.68 15.77
CA ILE A 157 -8.23 21.13 15.59
C ILE A 157 -7.18 21.77 16.49
N ASP A 158 -6.38 22.67 15.94
CA ASP A 158 -5.40 23.44 16.71
C ASP A 158 -6.05 24.55 17.57
N ALA A 159 -5.22 25.30 18.32
CA ALA A 159 -5.70 26.38 19.17
C ALA A 159 -6.33 27.55 18.39
N ASP A 160 -6.00 27.68 17.10
CA ASP A 160 -6.50 28.74 16.21
C ASP A 160 -7.73 28.30 15.39
N GLY A 161 -8.21 27.06 15.61
CA GLY A 161 -9.39 26.51 14.94
C GLY A 161 -9.12 25.89 13.58
N HIS A 162 -7.86 25.65 13.19
CA HIS A 162 -7.50 25.04 11.92
C HIS A 162 -7.36 23.52 12.04
N PRO A 163 -7.73 22.75 11.00
CA PRO A 163 -7.54 21.31 10.99
C PRO A 163 -6.05 20.95 10.87
N VAL A 164 -5.57 20.14 11.81
CA VAL A 164 -4.23 19.53 11.79
C VAL A 164 -4.33 18.03 11.76
N TYR A 165 -3.42 17.40 11.04
CA TYR A 165 -3.38 15.96 10.84
C TYR A 165 -2.16 15.38 11.51
N GLN A 166 -2.36 14.38 12.36
CA GLN A 166 -1.31 13.71 13.13
C GLN A 166 -1.25 12.23 12.77
N PRO A 167 -0.07 11.56 12.91
CA PRO A 167 0.01 10.13 12.71
C PRO A 167 -1.03 9.38 13.55
N PHE A 168 -1.61 8.32 13.00
CA PHE A 168 -2.52 7.47 13.74
C PHE A 168 -1.84 6.83 14.95
N HIS A 169 -0.59 6.40 14.76
CA HIS A 169 0.31 5.89 15.80
C HIS A 169 1.73 6.37 15.48
N LEU A 170 2.46 6.78 16.50
CA LEU A 170 3.85 7.20 16.40
C LEU A 170 4.70 6.35 17.33
N TYR A 171 5.72 5.69 16.76
CA TYR A 171 6.81 5.04 17.50
C TYR A 171 8.07 5.87 17.25
N SER A 172 8.46 6.65 18.24
CA SER A 172 9.54 7.61 18.09
C SER A 172 10.91 6.97 18.30
N MET A 173 11.97 7.59 17.73
CA MET A 173 13.35 7.21 17.99
C MET A 173 13.69 7.18 19.50
N LYS A 174 13.11 8.11 20.27
CA LYS A 174 13.29 8.14 21.73
C LYS A 174 12.75 6.86 22.38
N GLN A 175 11.55 6.42 22.01
CA GLN A 175 10.97 5.17 22.51
C GLN A 175 11.83 3.96 22.13
N ALA A 176 12.33 3.91 20.88
CA ALA A 176 13.20 2.83 20.41
C ALA A 176 14.55 2.72 21.12
N ILE A 177 15.03 3.81 21.74
CA ILE A 177 16.30 3.83 22.49
C ILE A 177 16.06 3.48 23.97
N GLU A 178 14.88 3.82 24.51
CA GLU A 178 14.53 3.60 25.92
C GLU A 178 13.99 2.18 26.21
N GLU A 179 13.60 1.41 25.20
CA GLU A 179 13.19 -0.01 25.28
C GLU A 179 14.36 -0.98 25.07
#